data_2adec024d11ea069cabca0978186a631
#
_entry.id   2adec024d11ea069cabca0978186a631
#
_cell.length_a   1.000
_cell.length_b   1.000
_cell.length_c   1.000
_cell.angle_alpha   90.00
_cell.angle_beta   90.00
_cell.angle_gamma   90.00
#
_symmetry.space_group_name_H-M   'P 1'
#
loop_
_entity.id
_entity.type
_entity.pdbx_description
1 polymer ?
#
loop_
_entity_poly.entity_id
_entity_poly.type
_entity_poly.pdbx_seq_one_letter_code
_entity_poly.pdbx_strand_id
1 'polypeptide(L)'
;MLMPKRVKHRKQFRGSMAGKATRVNKITNGEYGIVALEPCWIKANQIEAARVAMTRYIKRGGKVWIKIFPEKPVTHKPMGVRMGKGKGALEYWVAVVKPGRVLFEISGVPEDVAKEALRLATHKLPCKCKVVSRADLEGGESNEN
;
A
#
# COMPACT_ATOMS: atom_id res chain seq x y z
N MET A 1 7.25 2.22 -13.29
CA MET A 1 6.65 2.34 -11.96
C MET A 1 5.20 2.79 -12.05
N LEU A 2 4.42 2.47 -11.04
CA LEU A 2 3.02 2.86 -10.98
C LEU A 2 2.89 4.38 -10.85
N MET A 3 2.06 4.98 -11.68
CA MET A 3 1.73 6.39 -11.61
C MET A 3 0.44 6.66 -12.39
N PRO A 4 -0.33 7.72 -12.05
CA PRO A 4 -1.53 8.05 -12.80
C PRO A 4 -1.23 8.42 -14.25
N LYS A 5 -2.06 7.97 -15.17
CA LYS A 5 -1.93 8.34 -16.58
C LYS A 5 -2.33 9.78 -16.83
N ARG A 6 -3.34 10.26 -16.11
CA ARG A 6 -3.82 11.64 -16.17
C ARG A 6 -3.95 12.19 -14.78
N VAL A 7 -3.51 13.43 -14.59
CA VAL A 7 -3.60 14.10 -13.30
C VAL A 7 -4.14 15.51 -13.51
N LYS A 8 -5.18 15.84 -12.77
CA LYS A 8 -5.75 17.19 -12.80
C LYS A 8 -4.74 18.21 -12.26
N HIS A 9 -4.04 17.85 -11.19
CA HIS A 9 -2.97 18.65 -10.61
C HIS A 9 -1.78 17.75 -10.32
N ARG A 10 -0.63 18.06 -10.93
CA ARG A 10 0.59 17.27 -10.73
C ARG A 10 1.18 17.46 -9.34
N LYS A 11 0.90 18.59 -8.71
CA LYS A 11 1.42 18.92 -7.37
C LYS A 11 0.24 19.17 -6.46
N GLN A 12 0.31 18.60 -5.27
CA GLN A 12 -0.74 18.71 -4.27
C GLN A 12 -0.15 19.03 -2.91
N PHE A 13 -0.96 19.63 -2.05
CA PHE A 13 -0.57 19.84 -0.67
C PHE A 13 -0.57 18.53 0.09
N ARG A 14 0.24 18.51 1.18
CA ARG A 14 0.26 17.36 2.08
C ARG A 14 -1.08 17.23 2.76
N GLY A 15 -1.86 16.38 2.74
CA GLY A 15 -3.14 16.23 3.40
C GLY A 15 -3.01 15.70 4.82
N SER A 16 -4.15 15.50 5.45
CA SER A 16 -4.23 14.84 6.75
C SER A 16 -4.15 13.33 6.59
N MET A 17 -3.45 12.68 7.53
CA MET A 17 -3.38 11.22 7.59
C MET A 17 -4.17 10.66 8.77
N ALA A 18 -4.99 11.49 9.41
CA ALA A 18 -5.80 11.08 10.54
C ALA A 18 -6.94 10.16 10.12
N GLY A 19 -7.40 9.34 11.04
CA GLY A 19 -8.54 8.45 10.85
C GLY A 19 -8.17 7.06 10.41
N LYS A 20 -9.18 6.22 10.23
CA LYS A 20 -9.05 4.84 9.77
C LYS A 20 -9.57 4.70 8.34
N ALA A 21 -9.15 3.68 7.65
CA ALA A 21 -9.64 3.39 6.32
C ALA A 21 -11.13 3.02 6.37
N THR A 22 -11.92 3.68 5.52
CA THR A 22 -13.36 3.37 5.37
C THR A 22 -13.62 2.58 4.10
N ARG A 23 -12.66 2.56 3.18
CA ARG A 23 -12.74 1.81 1.94
C ARG A 23 -11.57 0.82 1.86
N VAL A 24 -11.77 -0.28 1.17
CA VAL A 24 -10.76 -1.32 0.97
C VAL A 24 -10.19 -1.78 2.31
N ASN A 25 -11.09 -2.05 3.24
CA ASN A 25 -10.75 -2.58 4.57
C ASN A 25 -11.12 -4.04 4.73
N LYS A 26 -11.54 -4.70 3.66
CA LYS A 26 -11.88 -6.14 3.63
C LYS A 26 -11.22 -6.79 2.43
N ILE A 27 -10.96 -8.08 2.54
CA ILE A 27 -10.43 -8.87 1.44
C ILE A 27 -11.58 -9.25 0.52
N THR A 28 -11.48 -8.90 -0.77
CA THR A 28 -12.55 -9.11 -1.75
C THR A 28 -12.20 -10.11 -2.84
N ASN A 29 -10.96 -10.11 -3.32
CA ASN A 29 -10.53 -10.97 -4.42
C ASN A 29 -9.70 -12.16 -3.94
N GLY A 30 -8.86 -11.96 -2.94
CA GLY A 30 -7.97 -12.99 -2.43
C GLY A 30 -8.53 -13.73 -1.23
N GLU A 31 -7.70 -14.57 -0.66
CA GLU A 31 -8.00 -15.32 0.56
C GLU A 31 -7.22 -14.77 1.74
N TYR A 32 -6.04 -14.21 1.47
CA TYR A 32 -5.14 -13.61 2.46
C TYR A 32 -4.70 -12.25 1.98
N GLY A 33 -4.34 -11.39 2.90
CA GLY A 33 -3.88 -10.06 2.54
C GLY A 33 -3.02 -9.41 3.61
N ILE A 34 -2.53 -8.22 3.29
CA ILE A 34 -1.77 -7.38 4.20
C ILE A 34 -2.62 -6.16 4.54
N VAL A 35 -2.72 -5.86 5.82
CA VAL A 35 -3.45 -4.68 6.31
C VAL A 35 -2.45 -3.75 7.00
N ALA A 36 -2.54 -2.46 6.70
CA ALA A 36 -1.72 -1.46 7.36
C ALA A 36 -2.18 -1.26 8.81
N LEU A 37 -1.23 -1.19 9.73
CA LEU A 37 -1.51 -0.96 11.16
C LEU A 37 -1.32 0.50 11.55
N GLU A 38 -0.66 1.28 10.71
CA GLU A 38 -0.38 2.69 10.97
C GLU A 38 -0.52 3.50 9.69
N PRO A 39 -0.75 4.84 9.79
CA PRO A 39 -0.79 5.66 8.59
C PRO A 39 0.58 5.81 7.98
N CYS A 40 0.65 5.83 6.65
CA CYS A 40 1.93 6.02 5.96
C CYS A 40 1.71 6.41 4.50
N TRP A 41 2.80 6.87 3.89
CA TRP A 41 2.89 7.09 2.45
C TRP A 41 3.73 5.98 1.86
N ILE A 42 3.18 5.23 0.93
CA ILE A 42 3.89 4.14 0.26
C ILE A 42 4.26 4.59 -1.14
N LYS A 43 5.55 4.62 -1.44
CA LYS A 43 6.05 5.05 -2.74
C LYS A 43 5.77 3.99 -3.81
N ALA A 44 5.67 4.42 -5.06
CA ALA A 44 5.46 3.52 -6.19
C ALA A 44 6.51 2.41 -6.25
N ASN A 45 7.78 2.74 -6.01
CA ASN A 45 8.85 1.74 -6.02
C ASN A 45 8.73 0.72 -4.88
N GLN A 46 8.19 1.13 -3.72
CA GLN A 46 7.95 0.21 -2.59
C GLN A 46 6.80 -0.76 -2.91
N ILE A 47 5.74 -0.26 -3.56
CA ILE A 47 4.63 -1.11 -4.01
C ILE A 47 5.16 -2.16 -5.00
N GLU A 48 5.97 -1.74 -5.95
CA GLU A 48 6.54 -2.65 -6.94
C GLU A 48 7.48 -3.66 -6.31
N ALA A 49 8.31 -3.24 -5.37
CA ALA A 49 9.22 -4.14 -4.65
C ALA A 49 8.45 -5.20 -3.85
N ALA A 50 7.37 -4.81 -3.20
CA ALA A 50 6.53 -5.74 -2.45
C ALA A 50 5.87 -6.76 -3.38
N ARG A 51 5.33 -6.28 -4.50
CA ARG A 51 4.71 -7.16 -5.51
C ARG A 51 5.71 -8.20 -6.03
N VAL A 52 6.92 -7.76 -6.35
CA VAL A 52 7.96 -8.64 -6.86
C VAL A 52 8.35 -9.69 -5.81
N ALA A 53 8.47 -9.29 -4.55
CA ALA A 53 8.82 -10.22 -3.46
C ALA A 53 7.78 -11.33 -3.33
N MET A 54 6.48 -10.97 -3.36
CA MET A 54 5.41 -11.95 -3.30
C MET A 54 5.40 -12.87 -4.52
N THR A 55 5.49 -12.29 -5.70
CA THR A 55 5.41 -13.03 -6.95
C THR A 55 6.55 -14.04 -7.08
N ARG A 56 7.75 -13.66 -6.68
CA ARG A 56 8.91 -14.56 -6.71
C ARG A 56 8.73 -15.73 -5.75
N TYR A 57 8.15 -15.49 -4.60
CA TYR A 57 7.98 -16.56 -3.61
C TYR A 57 6.92 -17.56 -4.04
N ILE A 58 5.77 -17.10 -4.52
CA ILE A 58 4.70 -18.00 -4.96
C ILE A 58 4.93 -18.58 -6.36
N LYS A 59 5.89 -18.02 -7.10
CA LYS A 59 6.20 -18.42 -8.47
C LYS A 59 4.96 -18.31 -9.37
N ARG A 60 4.55 -19.41 -10.00
CA ARG A 60 3.39 -19.42 -10.89
C ARG A 60 2.13 -19.98 -10.23
N GLY A 61 2.19 -20.27 -8.95
CA GLY A 61 1.15 -21.01 -8.26
C GLY A 61 -0.03 -20.21 -7.76
N GLY A 62 -0.01 -18.90 -7.87
CA GLY A 62 -1.08 -18.09 -7.29
C GLY A 62 -1.29 -16.79 -8.02
N LYS A 63 -2.17 -15.96 -7.45
CA LYS A 63 -2.50 -14.66 -8.01
C LYS A 63 -2.38 -13.59 -6.93
N VAL A 64 -1.83 -12.43 -7.31
CA VAL A 64 -1.63 -11.28 -6.42
C VAL A 64 -2.45 -10.11 -6.95
N TRP A 65 -3.16 -9.43 -6.04
CA TRP A 65 -3.86 -8.17 -6.34
C TRP A 65 -3.22 -7.05 -5.55
N ILE A 66 -2.96 -5.93 -6.23
CA ILE A 66 -2.52 -4.69 -5.61
C ILE A 66 -3.77 -3.85 -5.35
N LYS A 67 -4.03 -3.51 -4.09
CA LYS A 67 -5.23 -2.78 -3.69
C LYS A 67 -5.00 -1.30 -3.41
N ILE A 68 -3.79 -0.82 -3.64
CA ILE A 68 -3.44 0.58 -3.48
C ILE A 68 -2.82 1.10 -4.77
N PHE A 69 -2.95 2.41 -4.99
CA PHE A 69 -2.36 3.04 -6.17
C PHE A 69 -1.72 4.36 -5.75
N PRO A 70 -0.53 4.68 -6.27
CA PRO A 70 0.17 5.93 -5.90
C PRO A 70 -0.41 7.10 -6.69
N GLU A 71 -1.40 7.78 -6.11
CA GLU A 71 -2.10 8.89 -6.75
C GLU A 71 -1.59 10.26 -6.32
N LYS A 72 -0.90 10.35 -5.18
CA LYS A 72 -0.44 11.62 -4.64
C LYS A 72 0.97 11.95 -5.09
N PRO A 73 1.17 13.09 -5.78
CA PRO A 73 2.52 13.51 -6.13
C PRO A 73 3.23 14.14 -4.93
N VAL A 74 4.50 13.83 -4.77
CA VAL A 74 5.34 14.44 -3.75
C VAL A 74 6.42 15.25 -4.43
N THR A 75 6.59 16.50 -3.99
CA THR A 75 7.54 17.43 -4.55
C THR A 75 8.69 17.68 -3.59
N HIS A 76 9.84 18.01 -4.14
CA HIS A 76 11.04 18.30 -3.38
C HIS A 76 11.69 19.56 -3.95
N LYS A 77 12.10 20.47 -3.07
CA LYS A 77 12.88 21.62 -3.49
C LYS A 77 14.36 21.27 -3.46
N PRO A 78 15.09 21.54 -4.55
CA PRO A 78 16.53 21.31 -4.54
C PRO A 78 17.22 22.17 -3.47
N MET A 79 18.35 21.68 -2.98
CA MET A 79 19.17 22.45 -2.05
C MET A 79 19.57 23.78 -2.66
N GLY A 80 19.46 24.86 -1.86
CA GLY A 80 19.79 26.20 -2.32
C GLY A 80 18.63 26.98 -2.92
N VAL A 81 17.49 26.36 -3.17
CA VAL A 81 16.29 27.07 -3.61
C VAL A 81 15.63 27.75 -2.41
N ARG A 82 15.33 29.05 -2.57
CA ARG A 82 14.70 29.81 -1.48
C ARG A 82 13.29 29.30 -1.18
N MET A 83 12.99 29.23 0.09
CA MET A 83 11.64 28.93 0.54
C MET A 83 10.67 30.00 0.03
N GLY A 84 9.49 29.59 -0.39
CA GLY A 84 8.44 30.51 -0.82
C GLY A 84 8.37 30.80 -2.30
N LYS A 85 9.28 30.28 -3.10
CA LYS A 85 9.25 30.44 -4.58
C LYS A 85 8.43 29.35 -5.27
N GLY A 86 7.26 28.99 -4.71
CA GLY A 86 6.43 27.95 -5.26
C GLY A 86 6.90 26.56 -4.90
N LYS A 87 6.18 25.54 -5.36
CA LYS A 87 6.52 24.14 -5.10
C LYS A 87 7.70 23.69 -5.92
N GLY A 88 8.50 22.81 -5.35
CA GLY A 88 9.59 22.17 -6.06
C GLY A 88 9.10 21.25 -7.18
N ALA A 89 10.05 20.69 -7.92
CA ALA A 89 9.73 19.75 -8.99
C ALA A 89 9.08 18.47 -8.45
N LEU A 90 8.25 17.84 -9.28
CA LEU A 90 7.67 16.54 -8.97
C LEU A 90 8.80 15.52 -8.83
N GLU A 91 8.83 14.80 -7.71
CA GLU A 91 9.87 13.82 -7.44
C GLU A 91 9.37 12.39 -7.57
N TYR A 92 8.24 12.07 -6.91
CA TYR A 92 7.70 10.72 -6.95
C TYR A 92 6.21 10.71 -6.57
N TRP A 93 5.59 9.56 -6.77
CA TRP A 93 4.19 9.34 -6.45
C TRP A 93 4.04 8.40 -5.27
N VAL A 94 3.05 8.65 -4.41
CA VAL A 94 2.78 7.82 -3.24
C VAL A 94 1.30 7.48 -3.13
N ALA A 95 1.04 6.34 -2.48
CA ALA A 95 -0.29 5.99 -2.00
C ALA A 95 -0.40 6.45 -0.55
N VAL A 96 -1.45 7.21 -0.23
CA VAL A 96 -1.73 7.62 1.16
C VAL A 96 -2.56 6.53 1.80
N VAL A 97 -2.02 5.93 2.85
CA VAL A 97 -2.61 4.77 3.51
C VAL A 97 -3.00 5.11 4.93
N LYS A 98 -4.22 4.73 5.31
CA LYS A 98 -4.72 4.85 6.68
C LYS A 98 -4.76 3.47 7.34
N PRO A 99 -4.71 3.41 8.68
CA PRO A 99 -4.81 2.12 9.38
C PRO A 99 -6.08 1.35 8.98
N GLY A 100 -5.94 0.06 8.80
CA GLY A 100 -7.05 -0.80 8.40
C GLY A 100 -7.18 -1.02 6.89
N ARG A 101 -6.40 -0.28 6.07
CA ARG A 101 -6.44 -0.43 4.61
C ARG A 101 -5.78 -1.75 4.19
N VAL A 102 -6.48 -2.51 3.35
CA VAL A 102 -5.89 -3.69 2.70
C VAL A 102 -4.98 -3.21 1.57
N LEU A 103 -3.73 -3.63 1.60
CA LEU A 103 -2.72 -3.18 0.64
C LEU A 103 -2.54 -4.16 -0.51
N PHE A 104 -2.47 -5.45 -0.20
CA PHE A 104 -2.30 -6.53 -1.17
C PHE A 104 -3.16 -7.71 -0.79
N GLU A 105 -3.56 -8.49 -1.79
CA GLU A 105 -4.29 -9.74 -1.58
C GLU A 105 -3.62 -10.85 -2.38
N ILE A 106 -3.76 -12.07 -1.92
CA ILE A 106 -3.19 -13.24 -2.57
C ILE A 106 -4.19 -14.40 -2.49
N SER A 107 -4.21 -15.21 -3.55
CA SER A 107 -5.05 -16.41 -3.59
C SER A 107 -4.39 -17.51 -4.40
N GLY A 108 -4.97 -18.72 -4.33
CA GLY A 108 -4.53 -19.84 -5.15
C GLY A 108 -3.28 -20.53 -4.66
N VAL A 109 -2.87 -20.30 -3.42
CA VAL A 109 -1.73 -20.96 -2.79
C VAL A 109 -2.11 -21.43 -1.39
N PRO A 110 -1.39 -22.44 -0.83
CA PRO A 110 -1.63 -22.87 0.54
C PRO A 110 -1.41 -21.75 1.54
N GLU A 111 -2.04 -21.85 2.70
CA GLU A 111 -1.98 -20.84 3.76
C GLU A 111 -0.56 -20.49 4.17
N ASP A 112 0.29 -21.49 4.39
CA ASP A 112 1.68 -21.28 4.81
C ASP A 112 2.48 -20.53 3.74
N VAL A 113 2.27 -20.85 2.47
CA VAL A 113 2.92 -20.16 1.35
C VAL A 113 2.42 -18.72 1.24
N ALA A 114 1.10 -18.52 1.36
CA ALA A 114 0.51 -17.18 1.28
C ALA A 114 1.03 -16.29 2.40
N LYS A 115 1.05 -16.78 3.64
CA LYS A 115 1.52 -16.02 4.79
C LYS A 115 2.99 -15.64 4.67
N GLU A 116 3.83 -16.56 4.20
CA GLU A 116 5.25 -16.26 4.02
C GLU A 116 5.48 -15.25 2.90
N ALA A 117 4.77 -15.37 1.78
CA ALA A 117 4.87 -14.41 0.68
C ALA A 117 4.49 -13.00 1.15
N LEU A 118 3.39 -12.89 1.89
CA LEU A 118 2.93 -11.62 2.42
C LEU A 118 3.90 -11.05 3.45
N ARG A 119 4.48 -11.90 4.30
CA ARG A 119 5.50 -11.47 5.26
C ARG A 119 6.70 -10.87 4.56
N LEU A 120 7.16 -11.50 3.49
CA LEU A 120 8.28 -10.95 2.69
C LEU A 120 7.93 -9.61 2.09
N ALA A 121 6.69 -9.43 1.65
CA ALA A 121 6.23 -8.16 1.11
C ALA A 121 6.22 -7.06 2.18
N THR A 122 5.86 -7.38 3.42
CA THR A 122 5.84 -6.36 4.48
C THR A 122 7.21 -5.75 4.74
N HIS A 123 8.29 -6.49 4.50
CA HIS A 123 9.64 -5.98 4.65
C HIS A 123 10.00 -4.90 3.63
N LYS A 124 9.25 -4.80 2.55
CA LYS A 124 9.47 -3.79 1.50
C LYS A 124 8.62 -2.54 1.71
N LEU A 125 7.72 -2.56 2.68
CA LEU A 125 6.80 -1.46 2.95
C LEU A 125 7.31 -0.61 4.11
N PRO A 126 7.00 0.71 4.11
CA PRO A 126 7.52 1.63 5.12
C PRO A 126 6.76 1.63 6.44
N CYS A 127 5.60 0.99 6.49
CA CYS A 127 4.75 0.99 7.67
C CYS A 127 4.60 -0.42 8.25
N LYS A 128 4.15 -0.47 9.49
CA LYS A 128 3.81 -1.73 10.12
C LYS A 128 2.56 -2.31 9.49
N CYS A 129 2.61 -3.59 9.15
CA CYS A 129 1.53 -4.29 8.50
C CYS A 129 1.27 -5.62 9.18
N LYS A 130 0.06 -6.12 9.00
CA LYS A 130 -0.35 -7.41 9.53
C LYS A 130 -0.86 -8.29 8.41
N VAL A 131 -0.48 -9.56 8.42
CA VAL A 131 -1.02 -10.55 7.51
C VAL A 131 -2.34 -11.06 8.08
N VAL A 132 -3.38 -11.03 7.26
CA VAL A 132 -4.73 -11.43 7.69
C VAL A 132 -5.33 -12.38 6.65
N SER A 133 -6.28 -13.21 7.10
CA SER A 133 -7.12 -13.99 6.20
C SER A 133 -8.45 -13.26 6.00
N ARG A 134 -9.21 -13.71 5.00
CA ARG A 134 -10.56 -13.18 4.77
C ARG A 134 -11.43 -13.41 6.02
N ALA A 135 -11.32 -14.58 6.61
CA ALA A 135 -12.07 -14.91 7.83
C ALA A 135 -11.71 -14.02 9.01
N ASP A 136 -10.43 -13.65 9.15
CA ASP A 136 -9.99 -12.75 10.21
C ASP A 136 -10.66 -11.39 10.13
N LEU A 137 -10.81 -10.84 8.93
CA LEU A 137 -11.43 -9.54 8.75
C LEU A 137 -12.94 -9.60 8.87
N GLU A 138 -13.58 -10.65 8.37
CA GLU A 138 -15.03 -10.84 8.51
C GLU A 138 -15.44 -11.09 9.94
N GLY A 139 -14.65 -11.89 10.67
CA GLY A 139 -14.90 -12.15 12.09
C GLY A 139 -14.43 -11.02 12.99
N GLY A 140 -13.46 -10.23 12.55
CA GLY A 140 -12.83 -9.17 13.33
C GLY A 140 -13.75 -8.01 13.65
N GLU A 141 -14.77 -7.77 12.86
CA GLU A 141 -15.72 -6.69 13.10
C GLU A 141 -16.48 -6.87 14.42
N SER A 142 -16.72 -8.10 14.81
CA SER A 142 -17.40 -8.40 16.08
C SER A 142 -16.45 -8.38 17.27
N ASN A 143 -15.16 -8.43 17.05
CA ASN A 143 -14.13 -8.52 18.09
C ASN A 143 -13.24 -7.29 18.19
N GLU A 144 -13.52 -6.28 17.41
CA GLU A 144 -12.79 -5.02 17.46
C GLU A 144 -13.22 -4.21 18.69
N ASN A 145 -12.36 -4.20 19.63
CA ASN A 145 -12.54 -3.37 20.82
C ASN A 145 -11.36 -2.47 21.02
#